data_03f5e6e7da1fbda5c84563c3fb6f657e
#
_entry.id   03f5e6e7da1fbda5c84563c3fb6f657e
#
_cell.length_a   1.000
_cell.length_b   1.000
_cell.length_c   1.000
_cell.angle_alpha   90.00
_cell.angle_beta   90.00
_cell.angle_gamma   90.00
#
_symmetry.space_group_name_H-M   'P 1'
#
loop_
_entity.id
_entity.type
_entity.pdbx_description
1 polymer ?
#
loop_
_entity_poly.entity_id
_entity_poly.type
_entity_poly.pdbx_seq_one_letter_code
_entity_poly.pdbx_strand_id
1 'polypeptide(L)'
;MKANVRHLLWFILLLPAPAAASEPLWDLDKIPHLLLSAATAGGVYTALTLWGDQGRPSRLLLATSLALLPGLAKEIYDGGQPQNRFSHTDMLWNLVGALAGAGVGLGVDLLVEHVRGPPVLRLDIAGAGATFSGTF
;
A
#
# COMPACT_ATOMS: atom_id res chain seq x y z
N MET A 1 -19.63 2.24 8.11
CA MET A 1 -19.65 3.08 6.90
C MET A 1 -18.95 2.33 5.78
N LYS A 2 -19.67 1.91 4.72
CA LYS A 2 -19.03 1.30 3.53
C LYS A 2 -18.52 2.43 2.65
N ALA A 3 -17.22 2.73 2.71
CA ALA A 3 -16.59 3.71 1.83
C ALA A 3 -16.77 3.23 0.38
N ASN A 4 -17.38 4.06 -0.47
CA ASN A 4 -17.66 3.75 -1.85
C ASN A 4 -16.36 3.88 -2.66
N VAL A 5 -15.65 2.76 -2.83
CA VAL A 5 -14.36 2.65 -3.56
C VAL A 5 -14.46 3.21 -5.00
N ARG A 6 -15.68 3.30 -5.57
CA ARG A 6 -15.92 3.83 -6.92
C ARG A 6 -15.48 5.30 -7.09
N HIS A 7 -15.48 6.10 -6.03
CA HIS A 7 -15.07 7.51 -6.12
C HIS A 7 -13.56 7.72 -6.06
N LEU A 8 -12.82 6.76 -5.51
CA LEU A 8 -11.36 6.84 -5.45
C LEU A 8 -10.71 6.59 -6.83
N LEU A 9 -11.33 5.73 -7.66
CA LEU A 9 -10.86 5.43 -9.02
C LEU A 9 -10.98 6.63 -9.97
N TRP A 10 -11.95 7.53 -9.77
CA TRP A 10 -12.12 8.72 -10.59
C TRP A 10 -11.03 9.78 -10.35
N PHE A 11 -10.45 9.82 -9.15
CA PHE A 11 -9.38 10.77 -8.83
C PHE A 11 -8.07 10.46 -9.57
N ILE A 12 -7.83 9.19 -9.89
CA ILE A 12 -6.63 8.75 -10.64
C ILE A 12 -6.77 9.07 -12.14
N LEU A 13 -8.01 9.10 -12.66
CA LEU A 13 -8.29 9.35 -14.08
C LEU A 13 -8.35 10.84 -14.47
N LEU A 14 -8.39 11.76 -13.50
CA LEU A 14 -8.45 13.20 -13.73
C LEU A 14 -7.07 13.88 -13.77
N LEU A 15 -5.97 13.13 -13.77
CA LEU A 15 -4.65 13.72 -13.97
C LEU A 15 -4.57 14.27 -15.40
N PRO A 16 -4.21 15.55 -15.59
CA PRO A 16 -4.12 16.14 -16.92
C PRO A 16 -3.13 15.36 -17.78
N ALA A 17 -3.54 15.03 -19.00
CA ALA A 17 -2.66 14.39 -19.96
C ALA A 17 -1.46 15.30 -20.27
N PRO A 18 -0.23 14.80 -20.29
CA PRO A 18 0.94 15.61 -20.48
C PRO A 18 1.02 16.16 -21.90
N ALA A 19 1.25 17.47 -22.02
CA ALA A 19 1.82 18.03 -23.23
C ALA A 19 3.30 17.57 -23.30
N ALA A 20 3.59 16.71 -24.27
CA ALA A 20 4.80 15.92 -24.37
C ALA A 20 6.09 16.75 -24.49
N ALA A 21 6.93 16.72 -23.48
CA ALA A 21 8.35 16.47 -23.68
C ALA A 21 8.54 15.04 -23.14
N SER A 22 8.97 14.10 -23.95
CA SER A 22 9.12 12.70 -23.58
C SER A 22 10.21 12.56 -22.52
N GLU A 23 9.82 12.57 -21.25
CA GLU A 23 10.72 12.17 -20.18
C GLU A 23 11.08 10.70 -20.40
N PRO A 24 12.36 10.31 -20.24
CA PRO A 24 12.74 8.93 -20.37
C PRO A 24 11.94 8.11 -19.35
N LEU A 25 11.44 6.94 -19.78
CA LEU A 25 10.69 6.04 -18.90
C LEU A 25 11.54 5.56 -17.72
N TRP A 26 12.86 5.47 -17.93
CA TRP A 26 13.83 5.05 -16.93
C TRP A 26 15.02 6.01 -16.90
N ASP A 27 15.34 6.49 -15.70
CA ASP A 27 16.56 7.21 -15.37
C ASP A 27 16.89 6.94 -13.90
N LEU A 28 18.10 7.25 -13.46
CA LEU A 28 18.55 7.01 -12.07
C LEU A 28 17.74 7.82 -11.03
N ASP A 29 17.15 8.92 -11.42
CA ASP A 29 16.26 9.74 -10.59
C ASP A 29 14.94 9.01 -10.23
N LYS A 30 14.56 7.96 -10.97
CA LYS A 30 13.35 7.15 -10.69
C LYS A 30 13.55 6.17 -9.53
N ILE A 31 14.80 5.82 -9.20
CA ILE A 31 15.11 4.90 -8.10
C ILE A 31 14.63 5.40 -6.74
N PRO A 32 14.85 6.67 -6.34
CA PRO A 32 14.31 7.21 -5.10
C PRO A 32 12.78 7.13 -5.03
N HIS A 33 12.07 7.42 -6.12
CA HIS A 33 10.61 7.33 -6.18
C HIS A 33 10.12 5.89 -5.94
N LEU A 34 10.73 4.93 -6.63
CA LEU A 34 10.44 3.51 -6.46
C LEU A 34 10.68 3.05 -5.02
N LEU A 35 11.87 3.31 -4.47
CA LEU A 35 12.28 2.81 -3.17
C LEU A 35 11.50 3.47 -2.02
N LEU A 36 11.29 4.79 -2.08
CA LEU A 36 10.54 5.51 -1.05
C LEU A 36 9.10 5.03 -0.99
N SER A 37 8.45 4.92 -2.14
CA SER A 37 7.06 4.43 -2.21
C SER A 37 6.95 2.98 -1.78
N ALA A 38 7.92 2.12 -2.14
CA ALA A 38 7.94 0.73 -1.70
C ALA A 38 8.11 0.61 -0.19
N ALA A 39 9.06 1.33 0.39
CA ALA A 39 9.29 1.33 1.84
C ALA A 39 8.07 1.87 2.60
N THR A 40 7.45 2.95 2.11
CA THR A 40 6.26 3.54 2.71
C THR A 40 5.07 2.55 2.65
N ALA A 41 4.80 1.96 1.49
CA ALA A 41 3.69 1.02 1.33
C ALA A 41 3.87 -0.24 2.18
N GLY A 42 5.08 -0.82 2.20
CA GLY A 42 5.39 -1.97 3.05
C GLY A 42 5.24 -1.67 4.54
N GLY A 43 5.73 -0.50 4.98
CA GLY A 43 5.58 -0.03 6.35
C GLY A 43 4.12 0.20 6.76
N VAL A 44 3.33 0.87 5.91
CA VAL A 44 1.90 1.09 6.14
C VAL A 44 1.14 -0.24 6.15
N TYR A 45 1.40 -1.15 5.22
CA TYR A 45 0.77 -2.47 5.21
C TYR A 45 1.04 -3.22 6.52
N THR A 46 2.30 -3.23 6.96
CA THR A 46 2.71 -3.87 8.21
C THR A 46 2.02 -3.22 9.42
N ALA A 47 1.97 -1.90 9.48
CA ALA A 47 1.28 -1.18 10.55
C ALA A 47 -0.22 -1.53 10.60
N LEU A 48 -0.89 -1.57 9.45
CA LEU A 48 -2.29 -1.97 9.35
C LEU A 48 -2.52 -3.45 9.72
N THR A 49 -1.51 -4.30 9.52
CA THR A 49 -1.57 -5.71 9.94
C THR A 49 -1.44 -5.85 11.46
N LEU A 50 -0.63 -5.01 12.10
CA LEU A 50 -0.36 -5.12 13.54
C LEU A 50 -1.43 -4.40 14.39
N TRP A 51 -2.00 -3.30 13.91
CA TRP A 51 -2.85 -2.42 14.70
C TRP A 51 -4.22 -2.14 14.10
N GLY A 52 -4.52 -2.69 12.92
CA GLY A 52 -5.77 -2.43 12.22
C GLY A 52 -6.66 -3.66 12.16
N ASP A 53 -7.97 -3.41 12.01
CA ASP A 53 -9.00 -4.45 11.88
C ASP A 53 -9.37 -4.74 10.40
N GLN A 54 -8.63 -4.13 9.45
CA GLN A 54 -8.95 -4.23 8.03
C GLN A 54 -8.52 -5.60 7.46
N GLY A 55 -9.34 -6.15 6.57
CA GLY A 55 -8.96 -7.31 5.77
C GLY A 55 -7.83 -6.99 4.78
N ARG A 56 -7.12 -8.02 4.30
CA ARG A 56 -5.98 -7.90 3.37
C ARG A 56 -6.23 -7.02 2.15
N PRO A 57 -7.38 -7.11 1.44
CA PRO A 57 -7.64 -6.24 0.30
C PRO A 57 -7.68 -4.75 0.66
N SER A 58 -8.27 -4.42 1.82
CA SER A 58 -8.31 -3.05 2.31
C SER A 58 -6.94 -2.55 2.75
N ARG A 59 -6.10 -3.40 3.37
CA ARG A 59 -4.72 -3.06 3.72
C ARG A 59 -3.88 -2.77 2.49
N LEU A 60 -3.99 -3.60 1.43
CA LEU A 60 -3.31 -3.37 0.16
C LEU A 60 -3.70 -2.02 -0.45
N LEU A 61 -5.01 -1.74 -0.53
CA LEU A 61 -5.51 -0.50 -1.09
C LEU A 61 -5.04 0.71 -0.28
N LEU A 62 -5.17 0.68 1.04
CA LEU A 62 -4.77 1.78 1.92
C LEU A 62 -3.25 2.00 1.88
N ALA A 63 -2.46 0.92 1.96
CA ALA A 63 -1.01 1.02 1.93
C ALA A 63 -0.51 1.61 0.61
N THR A 64 -1.04 1.14 -0.52
CA THR A 64 -0.69 1.67 -1.84
C THR A 64 -1.11 3.14 -1.97
N SER A 65 -2.34 3.48 -1.59
CA SER A 65 -2.85 4.85 -1.71
C SER A 65 -2.09 5.85 -0.84
N LEU A 66 -1.80 5.50 0.43
CA LEU A 66 -1.08 6.37 1.34
C LEU A 66 0.39 6.55 0.92
N ALA A 67 1.01 5.52 0.34
CA ALA A 67 2.37 5.61 -0.15
C ALA A 67 2.54 6.52 -1.38
N LEU A 68 1.46 6.79 -2.11
CA LEU A 68 1.50 7.73 -3.23
C LEU A 68 1.47 9.20 -2.80
N LEU A 69 0.98 9.51 -1.59
CA LEU A 69 0.78 10.90 -1.16
C LEU A 69 2.08 11.72 -1.12
N PRO A 70 3.21 11.24 -0.57
CA PRO A 70 4.45 12.00 -0.56
C PRO A 70 4.96 12.31 -1.97
N GLY A 71 4.90 11.33 -2.89
CA GLY A 71 5.29 11.51 -4.29
C GLY A 71 4.39 12.52 -5.00
N LEU A 72 3.08 12.41 -4.81
CA LEU A 72 2.13 13.36 -5.38
C LEU A 72 2.35 14.78 -4.84
N ALA A 73 2.59 14.93 -3.55
CA ALA A 73 2.88 16.24 -2.97
C ALA A 73 4.15 16.87 -3.54
N LYS A 74 5.21 16.06 -3.74
CA LYS A 74 6.44 16.50 -4.42
C LYS A 74 6.14 16.97 -5.84
N GLU A 75 5.43 16.18 -6.62
CA GLU A 75 5.15 16.51 -8.02
C GLU A 75 4.26 17.76 -8.17
N ILE A 76 3.31 17.96 -7.26
CA ILE A 76 2.51 19.21 -7.22
C ILE A 76 3.41 20.40 -6.88
N TYR A 77 4.30 20.25 -5.92
CA TYR A 77 5.26 21.31 -5.56
C TYR A 77 6.17 21.64 -6.73
N ASP A 78 6.77 20.63 -7.37
CA ASP A 78 7.66 20.79 -8.50
C ASP A 78 6.95 21.43 -9.71
N GLY A 79 5.74 21.01 -10.01
CA GLY A 79 4.91 21.60 -11.07
C GLY A 79 4.55 23.07 -10.85
N GLY A 80 4.61 23.56 -9.62
CA GLY A 80 4.45 24.97 -9.27
C GLY A 80 5.71 25.82 -9.42
N GLN A 81 6.89 25.22 -9.65
CA GLN A 81 8.14 25.94 -9.77
C GLN A 81 8.42 26.39 -11.21
N PRO A 82 8.95 27.61 -11.46
CA PRO A 82 9.17 28.13 -12.81
C PRO A 82 10.13 27.29 -13.68
N GLN A 83 11.02 26.51 -13.05
CA GLN A 83 12.05 25.72 -13.74
C GLN A 83 11.79 24.22 -13.65
N ASN A 84 10.67 23.81 -13.05
CA ASN A 84 10.34 22.40 -12.84
C ASN A 84 8.98 22.07 -13.46
N ARG A 85 8.66 20.78 -13.57
CA ARG A 85 7.40 20.31 -14.15
C ARG A 85 6.89 19.13 -13.34
N PHE A 86 5.57 18.92 -13.35
CA PHE A 86 4.95 17.70 -12.89
C PHE A 86 5.40 16.52 -13.75
N SER A 87 6.02 15.51 -13.14
CA SER A 87 6.51 14.31 -13.81
C SER A 87 5.52 13.16 -13.67
N HIS A 88 4.85 12.80 -14.76
CA HIS A 88 3.99 11.62 -14.79
C HIS A 88 4.78 10.32 -14.66
N THR A 89 6.03 10.32 -15.14
CA THR A 89 6.93 9.17 -15.07
C THR A 89 7.34 8.89 -13.62
N ASP A 90 7.61 9.94 -12.83
CA ASP A 90 7.91 9.80 -11.39
C ASP A 90 6.70 9.24 -10.63
N MET A 91 5.49 9.70 -10.98
CA MET A 91 4.26 9.16 -10.41
C MET A 91 4.04 7.69 -10.78
N LEU A 92 4.41 7.28 -12.01
CA LEU A 92 4.37 5.87 -12.40
C LEU A 92 5.32 5.02 -11.55
N TRP A 93 6.55 5.48 -11.33
CA TRP A 93 7.51 4.76 -10.49
C TRP A 93 7.14 4.76 -9.01
N ASN A 94 6.49 5.83 -8.51
CA ASN A 94 5.87 5.82 -7.19
C ASN A 94 4.79 4.74 -7.08
N LEU A 95 3.93 4.59 -8.11
CA LEU A 95 2.89 3.56 -8.12
C LEU A 95 3.48 2.15 -8.17
N VAL A 96 4.48 1.91 -9.03
CA VAL A 96 5.17 0.61 -9.10
C VAL A 96 5.82 0.26 -7.76
N GLY A 97 6.50 1.23 -7.13
CA GLY A 97 7.09 1.05 -5.81
C GLY A 97 6.05 0.75 -4.74
N ALA A 98 4.95 1.51 -4.70
CA ALA A 98 3.88 1.30 -3.74
C ALA A 98 3.22 -0.08 -3.86
N LEU A 99 2.94 -0.53 -5.08
CA LEU A 99 2.40 -1.87 -5.34
C LEU A 99 3.39 -2.97 -4.92
N ALA A 100 4.67 -2.80 -5.26
CA ALA A 100 5.72 -3.74 -4.87
C ALA A 100 5.86 -3.84 -3.35
N GLY A 101 5.93 -2.71 -2.64
CA GLY A 101 6.06 -2.66 -1.20
C GLY A 101 4.85 -3.24 -0.46
N ALA A 102 3.63 -2.89 -0.88
CA ALA A 102 2.41 -3.48 -0.33
C ALA A 102 2.33 -5.00 -0.60
N GLY A 103 2.76 -5.43 -1.80
CA GLY A 103 2.84 -6.85 -2.17
C GLY A 103 3.83 -7.63 -1.32
N VAL A 104 5.00 -7.07 -1.01
CA VAL A 104 5.97 -7.66 -0.07
C VAL A 104 5.35 -7.76 1.33
N GLY A 105 4.67 -6.70 1.81
CA GLY A 105 3.95 -6.73 3.09
C GLY A 105 2.90 -7.84 3.16
N LEU A 106 2.10 -8.01 2.10
CA LEU A 106 1.15 -9.13 1.98
C LEU A 106 1.86 -10.49 1.98
N GLY A 107 2.96 -10.61 1.24
CA GLY A 107 3.74 -11.86 1.20
C GLY A 107 4.26 -12.27 2.57
N VAL A 108 4.76 -11.31 3.36
CA VAL A 108 5.20 -11.54 4.74
C VAL A 108 4.02 -11.94 5.63
N ASP A 109 2.87 -11.24 5.52
CA ASP A 109 1.65 -11.57 6.29
C ASP A 109 1.17 -13.00 6.01
N LEU A 110 1.15 -13.42 4.74
CA LEU A 110 0.79 -14.79 4.34
C LEU A 110 1.80 -15.83 4.84
N LEU A 111 3.09 -15.51 4.78
CA LEU A 111 4.14 -16.40 5.28
C LEU A 111 4.03 -16.60 6.80
N VAL A 112 3.81 -15.52 7.54
CA VAL A 112 3.65 -15.57 9.00
C VAL A 112 2.43 -16.41 9.37
N GLU A 113 1.31 -16.26 8.67
CA GLU A 113 0.12 -17.10 8.89
C GLU A 113 0.41 -18.57 8.61
N HIS A 114 1.11 -18.87 7.51
CA HIS A 114 1.48 -20.25 7.16
C HIS A 114 2.37 -20.90 8.20
N VAL A 115 3.36 -20.16 8.72
CA VAL A 115 4.32 -20.66 9.73
C VAL A 115 3.66 -20.85 11.11
N ARG A 116 2.72 -19.96 11.47
CA ARG A 116 2.00 -20.07 12.74
C ARG A 116 1.01 -21.23 12.76
N GLY A 117 0.63 -21.76 11.63
CA GLY A 117 -0.37 -22.82 11.47
C GLY A 117 -1.80 -22.35 11.77
N PRO A 118 -2.78 -23.23 11.55
CA PRO A 118 -4.17 -22.93 11.90
C PRO A 118 -4.32 -22.76 13.42
N PRO A 119 -5.27 -21.92 13.89
CA PRO A 119 -5.56 -21.79 15.31
C PRO A 119 -5.89 -23.16 15.89
N VAL A 120 -5.10 -23.60 16.87
CA VAL A 120 -5.32 -24.89 17.53
C VAL A 120 -6.51 -24.72 18.48
N LEU A 121 -7.64 -25.29 18.10
CA LEU A 121 -8.80 -25.38 18.96
C LEU A 121 -8.45 -26.34 20.10
N ARG A 122 -8.19 -25.80 21.29
CA ARG A 122 -8.04 -26.62 22.50
C ARG A 122 -9.41 -26.83 23.11
N LEU A 123 -9.82 -28.09 23.19
CA LEU A 123 -10.97 -28.51 23.95
C LEU A 123 -10.49 -28.86 25.37
N ASP A 124 -10.64 -27.93 26.30
CA ASP A 124 -10.40 -28.23 27.70
C ASP A 124 -11.68 -28.79 28.35
N ILE A 125 -11.69 -30.10 28.60
CA ILE A 125 -12.75 -30.77 29.35
C ILE A 125 -12.33 -30.75 30.81
N ALA A 126 -12.68 -29.68 31.52
CA ALA A 126 -12.47 -29.59 32.98
C ALA A 126 -13.82 -29.61 33.69
N GLY A 127 -14.15 -30.75 34.30
CA GLY A 127 -15.39 -30.91 35.06
C GLY A 127 -16.64 -31.03 34.19
N ALA A 128 -17.81 -30.64 34.71
CA ALA A 128 -19.11 -30.79 34.04
C ALA A 128 -19.39 -29.72 32.93
N GLY A 129 -18.39 -28.99 32.45
CA GLY A 129 -18.54 -27.97 31.39
C GLY A 129 -17.41 -28.02 30.39
N ALA A 130 -17.71 -27.89 29.08
CA ALA A 130 -16.73 -27.71 28.01
C ALA A 130 -16.56 -26.22 27.76
N THR A 131 -15.32 -25.70 27.86
CA THR A 131 -15.00 -24.35 27.46
C THR A 131 -14.19 -24.37 26.15
N PHE A 132 -14.63 -23.58 25.17
CA PHE A 132 -13.88 -23.38 23.90
C PHE A 132 -13.04 -22.11 24.03
N SER A 133 -11.72 -22.24 23.97
CA SER A 133 -10.83 -21.09 23.86
C SER A 133 -10.05 -21.17 22.56
N GLY A 134 -10.18 -20.14 21.71
CA GLY A 134 -9.40 -19.97 20.50
C GLY A 134 -8.69 -18.63 20.53
N THR A 135 -7.40 -18.58 20.16
CA THR A 135 -6.69 -17.34 19.84
C THR A 135 -6.89 -17.06 18.35
N PHE A 136 -7.57 -15.98 18.07
CA PHE A 136 -7.82 -15.48 16.72
C PHE A 136 -6.74 -14.46 16.31
#